data_44efbae85f49afd8c6b67b0dd37785e7
#
_entry.id   44efbae85f49afd8c6b67b0dd37785e7
#
_cell.length_a   1.000
_cell.length_b   1.000
_cell.length_c   1.000
_cell.angle_alpha   90.00
_cell.angle_beta   90.00
_cell.angle_gamma   90.00
#
_symmetry.space_group_name_H-M   'P 1'
#
loop_
_entity.id
_entity.type
_entity.pdbx_description
1 polymer ?
#
loop_
_entity_poly.entity_id
_entity_poly.type
_entity_poly.pdbx_seq_one_letter_code
_entity_poly.pdbx_strand_id
1 'polypeptide(L)' 'MVRRFDRGDRVRVDIPDESDPDHDRLHGETGVVAEVQVDAAEDYSGDSRDNYLFFVDLDSGDTVTVRWRDLRPA' A
#
# COMPACT_ATOMS: atom_id res chain seq x y z
N MET A 1 13.22 1.64 -12.27
CA MET A 1 12.47 1.84 -11.03
C MET A 1 11.99 0.51 -10.48
N VAL A 2 12.25 0.24 -9.22
CA VAL A 2 11.93 -1.03 -8.59
C VAL A 2 10.68 -0.88 -7.74
N ARG A 3 9.70 -1.74 -7.97
CA ARG A 3 8.56 -1.84 -7.07
C ARG A 3 9.00 -2.50 -5.77
N ARG A 4 8.48 -2.00 -4.68
CA ARG A 4 8.82 -2.54 -3.36
C ARG A 4 8.17 -3.90 -3.13
N PHE A 5 6.97 -4.09 -3.67
CA PHE A 5 6.18 -5.31 -3.49
C PHE A 5 5.57 -5.73 -4.82
N ASP A 6 5.27 -7.02 -4.94
CA ASP A 6 4.62 -7.60 -6.12
C ASP A 6 3.36 -8.36 -5.69
N ARG A 7 2.54 -8.71 -6.68
CA ARG A 7 1.39 -9.58 -6.44
C ARG A 7 1.84 -10.85 -5.73
N GLY A 8 1.08 -11.22 -4.72
CA GLY A 8 1.35 -12.40 -3.92
C GLY A 8 2.24 -12.15 -2.70
N ASP A 9 2.83 -10.96 -2.57
CA ASP A 9 3.66 -10.66 -1.42
C ASP A 9 2.80 -10.43 -0.18
N ARG A 10 3.28 -10.97 0.95
CA ARG A 10 2.69 -10.68 2.26
C ARG A 10 3.17 -9.33 2.73
N VAL A 11 2.24 -8.49 3.15
CA VAL A 11 2.55 -7.12 3.58
C VAL A 11 1.77 -6.78 4.83
N ARG A 12 2.25 -5.76 5.52
CA ARG A 12 1.56 -5.15 6.65
C ARG A 12 1.33 -3.67 6.34
N VAL A 13 0.13 -3.19 6.65
CA VAL A 13 -0.16 -1.77 6.55
C VAL A 13 0.43 -1.07 7.76
N ASP A 14 1.24 -0.06 7.52
CA ASP A 14 1.91 0.71 8.56
C ASP A 14 1.75 2.19 8.23
N ILE A 15 0.74 2.81 8.81
CA ILE A 15 0.44 4.22 8.60
C ILE A 15 1.05 5.00 9.75
N PRO A 16 2.16 5.73 9.51
CA PRO A 16 2.84 6.43 10.61
C PRO A 16 2.11 7.64 11.14
N ASP A 17 1.21 8.22 10.35
CA ASP A 17 0.48 9.41 10.74
C ASP A 17 -0.81 9.04 11.46
N GLU A 18 -0.82 9.21 12.78
CA GLU A 18 -1.96 8.86 13.61
C GLU A 18 -3.18 9.74 13.34
N SER A 19 -3.00 10.87 12.67
CA SER A 19 -4.11 11.75 12.30
C SER A 19 -4.77 11.32 10.98
N ASP A 20 -4.19 10.35 10.27
CA ASP A 20 -4.76 9.82 9.05
C ASP A 20 -6.10 9.15 9.37
N PRO A 21 -7.18 9.47 8.64
CA PRO A 21 -8.49 8.85 8.90
C PRO A 21 -8.48 7.32 8.84
N ASP A 22 -7.56 6.75 8.07
CA ASP A 22 -7.48 5.30 7.90
C ASP A 22 -6.56 4.63 8.93
N HIS A 23 -5.88 5.43 9.80
CA HIS A 23 -4.91 4.88 10.72
C HIS A 23 -5.53 3.81 11.62
N ASP A 24 -6.61 4.14 12.31
CA ASP A 24 -7.22 3.22 13.27
C ASP A 24 -7.80 1.98 12.60
N ARG A 25 -8.24 2.13 11.36
CA ARG A 25 -8.88 1.05 10.63
C ARG A 25 -7.86 0.09 9.99
N LEU A 26 -6.77 0.62 9.47
CA LEU A 26 -5.86 -0.15 8.63
C LEU A 26 -4.50 -0.41 9.26
N HIS A 27 -4.04 0.45 10.17
CA HIS A 27 -2.70 0.32 10.72
C HIS A 27 -2.54 -1.02 11.45
N GLY A 28 -1.50 -1.75 11.10
CA GLY A 28 -1.22 -3.05 11.71
C GLY A 28 -1.89 -4.23 11.02
N GLU A 29 -2.79 -3.97 10.08
CA GLU A 29 -3.44 -5.06 9.34
C GLU A 29 -2.46 -5.72 8.38
N THR A 30 -2.59 -7.03 8.23
CA THR A 30 -1.77 -7.78 7.29
C THR A 30 -2.62 -8.34 6.17
N GLY A 31 -1.98 -8.60 5.04
CA GLY A 31 -2.66 -9.15 3.88
C GLY A 31 -1.68 -9.50 2.79
N VAL A 32 -2.23 -9.73 1.60
CA VAL A 32 -1.47 -10.11 0.41
C VAL A 32 -1.75 -9.11 -0.68
N VAL A 33 -0.70 -8.69 -1.38
CA VAL A 33 -0.87 -7.81 -2.53
C VAL A 33 -1.62 -8.56 -3.63
N ALA A 34 -2.81 -8.07 -3.96
CA ALA A 34 -3.66 -8.66 -5.00
C ALA A 34 -3.33 -8.11 -6.37
N GLU A 35 -2.98 -6.83 -6.45
CA GLU A 35 -2.70 -6.17 -7.71
C GLU A 35 -1.83 -4.96 -7.48
N VAL A 36 -1.05 -4.61 -8.50
CA VAL A 36 -0.25 -3.38 -8.52
C VAL A 36 -0.64 -2.59 -9.75
N GLN A 37 -0.97 -1.32 -9.57
CA GLN A 37 -1.29 -0.42 -10.67
C GLN A 37 -0.36 0.78 -10.65
N VAL A 38 -0.13 1.37 -11.83
CA VAL A 38 0.62 2.60 -11.97
C VAL A 38 -0.35 3.76 -12.00
N ASP A 39 -0.11 4.74 -11.14
CA ASP A 39 -0.91 5.96 -11.07
C ASP A 39 -0.25 7.04 -11.91
N ALA A 40 -0.95 7.58 -12.89
CA ALA A 40 -0.42 8.62 -13.78
C ALA A 40 -0.20 9.96 -13.07
N ALA A 41 -0.60 10.10 -11.83
CA ALA A 41 -0.39 11.33 -11.06
C ALA A 41 1.08 11.52 -10.66
N GLU A 42 1.95 10.59 -10.96
CA GLU A 42 3.38 10.64 -10.60
C GLU A 42 4.08 11.88 -11.09
N ASP A 43 3.63 12.43 -12.19
CA ASP A 43 4.28 13.59 -12.80
C ASP A 43 4.33 14.79 -11.87
N TYR A 44 3.47 14.80 -10.88
CA TYR A 44 3.40 15.92 -9.93
C TYR A 44 4.29 15.73 -8.72
N SER A 45 4.56 14.48 -8.35
CA SER A 45 5.36 14.20 -7.17
C SER A 45 6.85 14.17 -7.47
N GLY A 46 7.21 13.80 -8.69
CA GLY A 46 8.61 13.59 -9.07
C GLY A 46 9.24 12.35 -8.45
N ASP A 47 8.50 11.59 -7.68
CA ASP A 47 8.98 10.36 -7.06
C ASP A 47 8.25 9.17 -7.70
N SER A 48 8.96 8.39 -8.49
CA SER A 48 8.38 7.29 -9.23
C SER A 48 7.80 6.20 -8.33
N ARG A 49 8.20 6.14 -7.06
CA ARG A 49 7.62 5.16 -6.12
C ARG A 49 6.19 5.51 -5.76
N ASP A 50 5.82 6.78 -5.82
CA ASP A 50 4.45 7.21 -5.57
C ASP A 50 3.51 6.86 -6.72
N ASN A 51 4.07 6.40 -7.85
CA ASN A 51 3.26 5.99 -9.00
C ASN A 51 2.51 4.70 -8.76
N TYR A 52 2.95 3.90 -7.80
CA TYR A 52 2.38 2.58 -7.60
C TYR A 52 1.28 2.59 -6.55
N LEU A 53 0.15 2.01 -6.94
CA LEU A 53 -0.96 1.74 -6.04
C LEU A 53 -1.01 0.23 -5.80
N PHE A 54 -1.04 -0.16 -4.56
CA PHE A 54 -1.09 -1.55 -4.17
C PHE A 54 -2.47 -1.89 -3.66
N PHE A 55 -3.11 -2.86 -4.30
CA PHE A 55 -4.40 -3.38 -3.85
C PHE A 55 -4.09 -4.57 -2.95
N VAL A 56 -4.46 -4.46 -1.69
CA VAL A 56 -4.12 -5.47 -0.69
C VAL A 56 -5.38 -6.14 -0.21
N ASP A 57 -5.41 -7.46 -0.32
CA ASP A 57 -6.46 -8.27 0.28
C ASP A 57 -6.06 -8.55 1.73
N LEU A 58 -6.73 -7.89 2.65
CA LEU A 58 -6.45 -8.04 4.07
C LEU A 58 -6.91 -9.41 4.58
N ASP A 59 -6.24 -9.91 5.60
CA ASP A 59 -6.62 -11.15 6.24
C ASP A 59 -8.04 -11.11 6.80
N SER A 60 -8.53 -9.91 7.12
CA SER A 60 -9.90 -9.69 7.57
C SER A 60 -10.95 -9.89 6.49
N GLY A 61 -10.54 -9.93 5.21
CA GLY A 61 -11.45 -10.10 4.08
C GLY A 61 -11.70 -8.85 3.27
N ASP A 62 -11.24 -7.70 3.74
CA ASP A 62 -11.38 -6.45 3.01
C ASP A 62 -10.26 -6.27 2.00
N THR A 63 -10.55 -5.53 0.93
CA THR A 63 -9.53 -5.11 -0.04
C THR A 63 -9.34 -3.62 0.10
N VAL A 64 -8.10 -3.19 0.23
CA VAL A 64 -7.77 -1.76 0.38
C VAL A 64 -6.72 -1.36 -0.64
N THR A 65 -6.67 -0.07 -0.94
CA THR A 65 -5.69 0.51 -1.85
C THR A 65 -4.75 1.38 -1.02
N VAL A 66 -3.45 1.09 -1.10
CA VAL A 66 -2.44 1.83 -0.35
C VAL A 66 -1.24 2.13 -1.23
N ARG A 67 -0.46 3.11 -0.83
CA ARG A 67 0.79 3.44 -1.48
C ARG A 67 1.95 2.70 -0.84
N TRP A 68 3.06 2.58 -1.56
CA TRP A 68 4.21 1.80 -1.10
C TRP A 68 4.71 2.22 0.28
N ARG A 69 4.62 3.52 0.59
CA ARG A 69 5.14 4.04 1.85
C ARG A 69 4.33 3.61 3.07
N ASP A 70 3.10 3.20 2.85
CA ASP A 70 2.23 2.72 3.92
C ASP A 70 2.28 1.20 4.08
N LEU A 71 3.16 0.54 3.36
CA LEU A 71 3.33 -0.90 3.43
C LEU A 71 4.70 -1.27 3.95
N ARG A 72 4.75 -2.37 4.69
CA ARG A 72 5.98 -2.98 5.16
C ARG A 72 5.90 -4.48 4.89
N PRO A 73 7.04 -5.16 4.75
CA PRO A 73 7.03 -6.62 4.68
C PRO A 73 6.41 -7.20 5.94
N ALA A 74 5.54 -8.15 5.74
CA ALA A 74 4.90 -8.84 6.87
C ALA A 74 5.82 -9.92 7.44
#